data_6754c23f16151f279c22c810563903a4
#
_entry.id   6754c23f16151f279c22c810563903a4
#
_cell.length_a   1.000
_cell.length_b   1.000
_cell.length_c   1.000
_cell.angle_alpha   90.00
_cell.angle_beta   90.00
_cell.angle_gamma   90.00
#
_symmetry.space_group_name_H-M   'P 1'
#
loop_
_entity.id
_entity.type
_entity.pdbx_description
1 polymer ?
#
loop_
_entity_poly.entity_id
_entity_poly.type
_entity_poly.pdbx_seq_one_letter_code
_entity_poly.pdbx_strand_id
1 'polypeptide(L)'
;MAITQKFKDDLIKASEALEKWKSQGNNYFNIFDALGVVHKENYHSAFIAYLLDKNSEHYQSRFVELFLEKLQKENTIPNKVFGNLSVENLQNVETEAVTEKIAQNRRVDILLRFDNFVNIIIENKIYAKDQNSQIKDYVANLAKNKDYSPNKTLVIYLHPNEIDPSEVSFGKTSGKWYLDKDGQYCAIRDNGGNIKAYYFQMSYKWIKCWIESCIKWLEKQTQSKIDNGLNKIIFGLNQYIEILKWYITGEWEQNDPVAEFIVENNENQKMALEIMQNQNPKDLHEIVKNSWDKICEKIVKNFYNDLLQTFKKGVKIIKSL
;
A
#
# COMPACT_ATOMS: atom_id res chain seq x y z
N MET A 1 25.29 23.33 -24.07
CA MET A 1 24.55 24.47 -23.50
C MET A 1 25.40 25.10 -22.40
N ALA A 2 25.55 26.41 -22.34
CA ALA A 2 26.42 26.99 -21.29
C ALA A 2 25.66 26.99 -19.96
N ILE A 3 26.27 26.41 -18.91
CA ILE A 3 25.71 26.41 -17.55
C ILE A 3 25.63 27.87 -17.06
N THR A 4 24.44 28.37 -16.82
CA THR A 4 24.22 29.76 -16.43
C THR A 4 24.68 30.01 -14.99
N GLN A 5 25.12 31.25 -14.69
CA GLN A 5 25.51 31.61 -13.32
C GLN A 5 24.35 31.46 -12.34
N LYS A 6 23.15 31.85 -12.75
CA LYS A 6 21.92 31.65 -11.95
C LYS A 6 21.72 30.19 -11.54
N PHE A 7 21.84 29.23 -12.49
CA PHE A 7 21.70 27.82 -12.19
C PHE A 7 22.75 27.35 -11.16
N LYS A 8 23.99 27.79 -11.29
CA LYS A 8 25.07 27.47 -10.33
C LYS A 8 24.72 27.93 -8.92
N ASP A 9 24.32 29.21 -8.80
CA ASP A 9 23.98 29.82 -7.51
C ASP A 9 22.78 29.13 -6.84
N ASP A 10 21.75 28.80 -7.62
CA ASP A 10 20.56 28.11 -7.11
C ASP A 10 20.85 26.64 -6.75
N LEU A 11 21.70 25.95 -7.50
CA LEU A 11 22.16 24.60 -7.18
C LEU A 11 23.00 24.56 -5.89
N ILE A 12 23.87 25.54 -5.69
CA ILE A 12 24.66 25.68 -4.45
C ILE A 12 23.73 25.91 -3.25
N LYS A 13 22.75 26.81 -3.36
CA LYS A 13 21.77 27.06 -2.30
C LYS A 13 20.96 25.79 -1.96
N ALA A 14 20.56 25.03 -2.96
CA ALA A 14 19.88 23.76 -2.75
C ALA A 14 20.77 22.74 -2.02
N SER A 15 22.06 22.70 -2.35
CA SER A 15 23.05 21.85 -1.66
C SER A 15 23.25 22.27 -0.20
N GLU A 16 23.38 23.58 0.06
CA GLU A 16 23.50 24.10 1.43
C GLU A 16 22.26 23.79 2.26
N ALA A 17 21.06 23.88 1.68
CA ALA A 17 19.82 23.50 2.33
C ALA A 17 19.79 21.99 2.66
N LEU A 18 20.30 21.13 1.77
CA LEU A 18 20.41 19.68 2.01
C LEU A 18 21.41 19.38 3.14
N GLU A 19 22.57 20.01 3.16
CA GLU A 19 23.56 19.82 4.21
C GLU A 19 23.07 20.36 5.57
N LYS A 20 22.36 21.49 5.58
CA LYS A 20 21.70 22.00 6.76
C LYS A 20 20.66 21.03 7.30
N TRP A 21 19.85 20.44 6.41
CA TRP A 21 18.86 19.44 6.78
C TRP A 21 19.52 18.19 7.38
N LYS A 22 20.60 17.69 6.76
CA LYS A 22 21.39 16.56 7.28
C LYS A 22 22.02 16.88 8.65
N SER A 23 22.58 18.10 8.81
CA SER A 23 23.25 18.50 10.06
C SER A 23 22.30 18.76 11.24
N GLN A 24 21.03 19.04 10.96
CA GLN A 24 20.01 19.23 12.02
C GLN A 24 19.59 17.93 12.73
N GLY A 25 20.34 16.83 12.49
CA GLY A 25 20.14 15.56 13.19
C GLY A 25 18.84 14.87 12.82
N ASN A 26 18.37 15.07 11.59
CA ASN A 26 17.36 14.21 10.98
C ASN A 26 17.96 12.81 10.81
N ASN A 27 18.33 12.22 11.93
CA ASN A 27 18.77 10.85 12.00
C ASN A 27 17.59 9.99 11.56
N TYR A 28 17.64 9.56 10.29
CA TYR A 28 16.71 8.58 9.81
C TYR A 28 16.88 7.30 10.62
N PHE A 29 15.86 6.93 11.34
CA PHE A 29 15.78 5.63 11.98
C PHE A 29 14.41 5.02 11.68
N ASN A 30 14.42 3.89 11.01
CA ASN A 30 13.22 3.10 10.83
C ASN A 30 13.54 1.64 11.16
N ILE A 31 12.76 1.07 12.07
CA ILE A 31 13.00 -0.30 12.55
C ILE A 31 12.85 -1.34 11.43
N PHE A 32 11.91 -1.16 10.49
CA PHE A 32 11.69 -2.10 9.38
C PHE A 32 12.87 -2.07 8.40
N ASP A 33 13.44 -0.88 8.16
CA ASP A 33 14.62 -0.72 7.34
C ASP A 33 15.85 -1.30 8.02
N ALA A 34 16.06 -0.98 9.29
CA ALA A 34 17.15 -1.53 10.09
C ALA A 34 17.16 -3.07 10.16
N LEU A 35 15.96 -3.69 10.12
CA LEU A 35 15.82 -5.15 10.07
C LEU A 35 15.90 -5.72 8.64
N GLY A 36 15.99 -4.89 7.60
CA GLY A 36 16.03 -5.32 6.21
C GLY A 36 14.75 -6.03 5.75
N VAL A 37 13.57 -5.62 6.27
CA VAL A 37 12.28 -6.28 5.99
C VAL A 37 11.33 -5.46 5.12
N VAL A 38 11.73 -4.27 4.69
CA VAL A 38 10.90 -3.33 3.91
C VAL A 38 10.37 -3.89 2.58
N HIS A 39 11.03 -4.89 2.01
CA HIS A 39 10.63 -5.53 0.75
C HIS A 39 10.04 -6.93 0.95
N LYS A 40 9.80 -7.35 2.18
CA LYS A 40 9.36 -8.70 2.50
C LYS A 40 7.86 -8.74 2.78
N GLU A 41 7.06 -9.17 1.80
CA GLU A 41 5.59 -9.25 1.85
C GLU A 41 5.06 -9.90 3.13
N ASN A 42 5.69 -11.00 3.59
CA ASN A 42 5.26 -11.70 4.78
C ASN A 42 5.36 -10.88 6.07
N TYR A 43 6.31 -9.93 6.16
CA TYR A 43 6.41 -9.05 7.33
C TYR A 43 5.35 -7.96 7.31
N HIS A 44 5.02 -7.43 6.13
CA HIS A 44 3.89 -6.51 5.97
C HIS A 44 2.57 -7.19 6.33
N SER A 45 2.36 -8.40 5.83
CA SER A 45 1.17 -9.19 6.15
C SER A 45 1.08 -9.50 7.64
N ALA A 46 2.18 -9.90 8.27
CA ALA A 46 2.22 -10.15 9.70
C ALA A 46 1.92 -8.88 10.53
N PHE A 47 2.46 -7.74 10.14
CA PHE A 47 2.22 -6.48 10.84
C PHE A 47 0.75 -6.03 10.69
N ILE A 48 0.19 -6.09 9.48
CA ILE A 48 -1.22 -5.77 9.23
C ILE A 48 -2.13 -6.73 10.02
N ALA A 49 -1.84 -8.04 10.00
CA ALA A 49 -2.61 -9.03 10.76
C ALA A 49 -2.55 -8.74 12.27
N TYR A 50 -1.37 -8.44 12.81
CA TYR A 50 -1.21 -8.05 14.21
C TYR A 50 -2.09 -6.85 14.59
N LEU A 51 -2.17 -5.83 13.73
CA LEU A 51 -3.01 -4.65 13.98
C LEU A 51 -4.52 -4.97 13.88
N LEU A 52 -4.90 -5.93 13.04
CA LEU A 52 -6.29 -6.34 12.83
C LEU A 52 -6.78 -7.35 13.87
N ASP A 53 -5.88 -7.98 14.62
CA ASP A 53 -6.24 -8.91 15.69
C ASP A 53 -6.56 -8.14 16.98
N LYS A 54 -7.85 -8.09 17.34
CA LYS A 54 -8.29 -7.44 18.58
C LYS A 54 -7.75 -8.10 19.85
N ASN A 55 -7.31 -9.37 19.77
CA ASN A 55 -6.77 -10.13 20.88
C ASN A 55 -5.24 -10.01 21.00
N SER A 56 -4.61 -9.28 20.09
CA SER A 56 -3.16 -9.06 20.13
C SER A 56 -2.76 -8.16 21.31
N GLU A 57 -1.47 -8.18 21.65
CA GLU A 57 -0.92 -7.47 22.83
C GLU A 57 -1.02 -5.95 22.74
N HIS A 58 -1.36 -5.36 21.59
CA HIS A 58 -1.64 -3.93 21.51
C HIS A 58 -2.98 -3.53 22.14
N TYR A 59 -3.89 -4.50 22.37
CA TYR A 59 -5.19 -4.33 23.04
C TYR A 59 -6.10 -3.25 22.41
N GLN A 60 -5.96 -2.97 21.11
CA GLN A 60 -6.70 -1.91 20.44
C GLN A 60 -7.75 -2.48 19.49
N SER A 61 -8.88 -2.96 20.01
CA SER A 61 -10.01 -3.43 19.19
C SER A 61 -10.49 -2.39 18.17
N ARG A 62 -10.27 -1.11 18.47
CA ARG A 62 -10.64 -0.01 17.60
C ARG A 62 -9.96 -0.04 16.24
N PHE A 63 -8.80 -0.68 16.11
CA PHE A 63 -8.09 -0.75 14.82
C PHE A 63 -8.87 -1.58 13.79
N VAL A 64 -9.35 -2.75 14.17
CA VAL A 64 -10.18 -3.57 13.28
C VAL A 64 -11.55 -2.93 13.03
N GLU A 65 -12.10 -2.22 14.02
CA GLU A 65 -13.34 -1.45 13.86
C GLU A 65 -13.17 -0.37 12.78
N LEU A 66 -12.11 0.46 12.86
CA LEU A 66 -11.78 1.49 11.87
C LEU A 66 -11.53 0.90 10.47
N PHE A 67 -10.93 -0.29 10.41
CA PHE A 67 -10.75 -1.02 9.15
C PHE A 67 -12.09 -1.39 8.52
N LEU A 68 -12.99 -1.97 9.29
CA LEU A 68 -14.33 -2.36 8.82
C LEU A 68 -15.21 -1.16 8.48
N GLU A 69 -15.19 -0.09 9.30
CA GLU A 69 -15.90 1.15 8.99
C GLU A 69 -15.48 1.73 7.63
N LYS A 70 -14.19 1.65 7.32
CA LYS A 70 -13.65 2.12 6.06
C LYS A 70 -14.05 1.20 4.90
N LEU A 71 -13.99 -0.12 5.09
CA LEU A 71 -14.45 -1.08 4.07
C LEU A 71 -15.95 -0.96 3.77
N GLN A 72 -16.79 -0.77 4.78
CA GLN A 72 -18.24 -0.63 4.61
C GLN A 72 -18.63 0.63 3.83
N LYS A 73 -17.74 1.62 3.75
CA LYS A 73 -17.94 2.83 2.94
C LYS A 73 -17.54 2.66 1.48
N GLU A 74 -16.93 1.53 1.12
CA GLU A 74 -16.55 1.25 -0.27
C GLU A 74 -17.77 0.83 -1.08
N ASN A 75 -18.21 1.67 -2.00
CA ASN A 75 -19.41 1.44 -2.83
C ASN A 75 -19.28 0.20 -3.75
N THR A 76 -18.08 -0.32 -3.91
CA THR A 76 -17.76 -1.51 -4.73
C THR A 76 -17.94 -2.83 -3.97
N ILE A 77 -18.15 -2.77 -2.65
CA ILE A 77 -18.40 -3.93 -1.80
C ILE A 77 -19.89 -3.97 -1.44
N PRO A 78 -20.62 -5.05 -1.75
CA PRO A 78 -22.04 -5.12 -1.41
C PRO A 78 -22.25 -5.22 0.10
N ASN A 79 -23.18 -4.44 0.63
CA ASN A 79 -23.50 -4.42 2.06
C ASN A 79 -23.82 -5.80 2.64
N LYS A 80 -24.40 -6.69 1.82
CA LYS A 80 -24.71 -8.07 2.24
C LYS A 80 -23.48 -8.89 2.63
N VAL A 81 -22.27 -8.50 2.19
CA VAL A 81 -21.02 -9.17 2.63
C VAL A 81 -20.87 -9.03 4.12
N PHE A 82 -21.15 -7.87 4.66
CA PHE A 82 -21.02 -7.60 6.09
C PHE A 82 -22.22 -8.11 6.89
N GLY A 83 -23.38 -8.32 6.23
CA GLY A 83 -24.59 -8.82 6.88
C GLY A 83 -25.00 -7.93 8.06
N ASN A 84 -25.11 -8.55 9.25
CA ASN A 84 -25.40 -7.85 10.50
C ASN A 84 -24.13 -7.44 11.28
N LEU A 85 -22.96 -7.58 10.67
CA LEU A 85 -21.71 -7.14 11.28
C LEU A 85 -21.69 -5.61 11.28
N SER A 86 -22.05 -5.01 12.41
CA SER A 86 -21.89 -3.58 12.64
C SER A 86 -20.69 -3.35 13.54
N VAL A 87 -20.12 -2.16 13.44
CA VAL A 87 -18.98 -1.76 14.30
C VAL A 87 -19.37 -1.84 15.78
N GLU A 88 -20.63 -1.51 16.11
CA GLU A 88 -21.16 -1.57 17.46
C GLU A 88 -21.22 -3.01 18.02
N ASN A 89 -21.38 -4.01 17.14
CA ASN A 89 -21.45 -5.41 17.53
C ASN A 89 -20.07 -6.08 17.60
N LEU A 90 -19.01 -5.45 17.07
CA LEU A 90 -17.66 -6.05 17.00
C LEU A 90 -17.06 -6.42 18.35
N GLN A 91 -17.41 -5.70 19.40
CA GLN A 91 -16.93 -6.01 20.76
C GLN A 91 -17.38 -7.40 21.21
N ASN A 92 -18.53 -7.87 20.72
CA ASN A 92 -19.14 -9.16 21.07
C ASN A 92 -18.86 -10.26 20.03
N VAL A 93 -18.17 -9.96 18.91
CA VAL A 93 -17.85 -10.89 17.85
C VAL A 93 -16.41 -11.36 18.02
N GLU A 94 -16.19 -12.66 18.06
CA GLU A 94 -14.81 -13.17 18.00
C GLU A 94 -14.19 -12.80 16.66
N THR A 95 -13.02 -12.16 16.74
CA THR A 95 -12.24 -11.75 15.59
C THR A 95 -10.92 -12.46 15.64
N GLU A 96 -10.60 -13.19 14.62
CA GLU A 96 -9.33 -13.87 14.45
C GLU A 96 -8.63 -13.32 13.23
N ALA A 97 -7.43 -12.75 13.40
CA ALA A 97 -6.57 -12.34 12.32
C ALA A 97 -5.34 -13.23 12.31
N VAL A 98 -5.28 -14.17 11.38
CA VAL A 98 -4.21 -15.16 11.33
C VAL A 98 -3.57 -15.20 9.95
N THR A 99 -2.28 -15.52 9.96
CA THR A 99 -1.60 -15.99 8.77
C THR A 99 -1.72 -17.52 8.75
N GLU A 100 -2.67 -18.05 8.00
CA GLU A 100 -3.04 -19.47 8.05
C GLU A 100 -2.37 -20.31 6.98
N LYS A 101 -2.04 -21.56 7.37
CA LYS A 101 -1.62 -22.59 6.44
C LYS A 101 -2.87 -23.30 5.90
N ILE A 102 -3.27 -22.95 4.68
CA ILE A 102 -4.37 -23.64 4.00
C ILE A 102 -3.79 -24.77 3.17
N ALA A 103 -4.42 -25.97 3.27
CA ALA A 103 -4.11 -27.24 2.61
C ALA A 103 -2.99 -27.27 1.54
N GLN A 104 -2.17 -28.33 1.55
CA GLN A 104 -1.11 -28.61 0.56
C GLN A 104 0.01 -27.56 0.46
N ASN A 105 0.51 -27.05 1.59
CA ASN A 105 1.63 -26.09 1.66
C ASN A 105 1.34 -24.66 1.16
N ARG A 106 0.09 -24.26 0.96
CA ARG A 106 -0.27 -22.87 0.68
C ARG A 106 -0.65 -22.14 1.96
N ARG A 107 -0.24 -20.89 2.03
CA ARG A 107 -0.48 -19.98 3.15
C ARG A 107 -1.26 -18.78 2.64
N VAL A 108 -2.38 -18.47 3.28
CA VAL A 108 -3.05 -17.18 3.11
C VAL A 108 -2.22 -16.13 3.79
N ASP A 109 -2.05 -14.97 3.17
CA ASP A 109 -1.28 -13.90 3.78
C ASP A 109 -1.99 -13.39 5.04
N ILE A 110 -3.29 -13.05 4.94
CA ILE A 110 -4.09 -12.69 6.11
C ILE A 110 -5.52 -13.22 5.93
N LEU A 111 -6.02 -13.90 6.96
CA LEU A 111 -7.42 -14.30 7.04
C LEU A 111 -8.05 -13.69 8.27
N LEU A 112 -9.10 -12.87 8.07
CA LEU A 112 -9.94 -12.35 9.14
C LEU A 112 -11.23 -13.14 9.18
N ARG A 113 -11.57 -13.63 10.36
CA ARG A 113 -12.85 -14.28 10.64
C ARG A 113 -13.61 -13.48 11.68
N PHE A 114 -14.87 -13.27 11.41
CA PHE A 114 -15.80 -12.61 12.32
C PHE A 114 -16.94 -13.59 12.62
N ASP A 115 -16.71 -14.52 13.54
CA ASP A 115 -17.65 -15.62 13.87
C ASP A 115 -18.35 -16.17 12.62
N ASN A 116 -19.67 -16.34 12.66
CA ASN A 116 -20.47 -16.81 11.53
C ASN A 116 -20.87 -15.68 10.55
N PHE A 117 -20.27 -14.50 10.65
CA PHE A 117 -20.68 -13.34 9.86
C PHE A 117 -19.91 -13.18 8.55
N VAL A 118 -18.59 -13.01 8.63
CA VAL A 118 -17.77 -12.63 7.48
C VAL A 118 -16.41 -13.31 7.50
N ASN A 119 -15.97 -13.74 6.33
CA ASN A 119 -14.58 -14.13 6.08
C ASN A 119 -13.95 -13.12 5.12
N ILE A 120 -12.82 -12.52 5.50
CA ILE A 120 -12.04 -11.64 4.66
C ILE A 120 -10.66 -12.27 4.44
N ILE A 121 -10.36 -12.60 3.19
CA ILE A 121 -9.04 -13.02 2.75
C ILE A 121 -8.31 -11.79 2.23
N ILE A 122 -7.11 -11.51 2.71
CA ILE A 122 -6.24 -10.49 2.13
C ILE A 122 -5.03 -11.20 1.54
N GLU A 123 -4.89 -11.12 0.23
CA GLU A 123 -3.70 -11.52 -0.50
C GLU A 123 -2.85 -10.29 -0.73
N ASN A 124 -1.64 -10.31 -0.22
CA ASN A 124 -0.70 -9.20 -0.27
C ASN A 124 0.36 -9.43 -1.34
N LYS A 125 0.49 -8.50 -2.27
CA LYS A 125 1.50 -8.51 -3.33
C LYS A 125 2.20 -7.16 -3.41
N ILE A 126 3.50 -7.15 -3.14
CA ILE A 126 4.35 -5.97 -3.34
C ILE A 126 5.22 -6.16 -4.57
N TYR A 127 5.94 -7.27 -4.64
CA TYR A 127 6.88 -7.57 -5.71
C TYR A 127 6.70 -8.99 -6.30
N ALA A 128 6.11 -9.92 -5.54
CA ALA A 128 5.97 -11.28 -5.98
C ALA A 128 4.89 -11.43 -7.05
N LYS A 129 5.13 -12.36 -7.98
CA LYS A 129 4.13 -12.73 -8.99
C LYS A 129 3.07 -13.65 -8.39
N ASP A 130 1.88 -13.60 -8.98
CA ASP A 130 0.82 -14.54 -8.64
C ASP A 130 1.22 -15.99 -8.86
N GLN A 131 0.77 -16.85 -7.97
CA GLN A 131 0.94 -18.31 -8.09
C GLN A 131 -0.31 -18.94 -8.73
N ASN A 132 -0.08 -20.08 -9.41
CA ASN A 132 -1.17 -20.79 -10.05
C ASN A 132 -2.27 -21.19 -9.04
N SER A 133 -3.52 -20.85 -9.36
CA SER A 133 -4.72 -21.16 -8.58
C SER A 133 -4.72 -20.60 -7.15
N GLN A 134 -3.91 -19.61 -6.83
CA GLN A 134 -3.70 -19.15 -5.46
C GLN A 134 -5.01 -18.68 -4.81
N ILE A 135 -5.69 -17.71 -5.40
CA ILE A 135 -6.97 -17.18 -4.89
C ILE A 135 -8.07 -18.26 -4.93
N LYS A 136 -8.13 -19.03 -6.01
CA LYS A 136 -9.07 -20.14 -6.12
C LYS A 136 -8.93 -21.14 -4.98
N ASP A 137 -7.70 -21.55 -4.68
CA ASP A 137 -7.42 -22.55 -3.64
C ASP A 137 -7.79 -22.01 -2.25
N TYR A 138 -7.57 -20.73 -1.99
CA TYR A 138 -7.98 -20.10 -0.72
C TYR A 138 -9.49 -20.17 -0.51
N VAL A 139 -10.25 -19.68 -1.48
CA VAL A 139 -11.71 -19.66 -1.39
C VAL A 139 -12.28 -21.09 -1.39
N ALA A 140 -11.73 -22.00 -2.21
CA ALA A 140 -12.15 -23.40 -2.23
C ALA A 140 -11.88 -24.13 -0.91
N ASN A 141 -10.83 -23.76 -0.20
CA ASN A 141 -10.58 -24.30 1.14
C ASN A 141 -11.55 -23.78 2.18
N LEU A 142 -11.83 -22.48 2.19
CA LEU A 142 -12.87 -21.93 3.05
C LEU A 142 -14.22 -22.60 2.79
N ALA A 143 -14.52 -22.90 1.53
CA ALA A 143 -15.76 -23.55 1.13
C ALA A 143 -15.97 -24.98 1.70
N LYS A 144 -14.93 -25.58 2.28
CA LYS A 144 -15.05 -26.86 3.01
C LYS A 144 -15.64 -26.69 4.42
N ASN A 145 -15.62 -25.46 4.95
CA ASN A 145 -16.21 -25.18 6.26
C ASN A 145 -17.73 -25.09 6.14
N LYS A 146 -18.45 -25.61 7.15
CA LYS A 146 -19.91 -25.59 7.17
C LYS A 146 -20.49 -24.18 7.17
N ASP A 147 -19.76 -23.23 7.73
CA ASP A 147 -20.18 -21.83 7.90
C ASP A 147 -19.80 -20.94 6.72
N TYR A 148 -19.23 -21.53 5.67
CA TYR A 148 -18.88 -20.78 4.47
C TYR A 148 -20.12 -20.30 3.72
N SER A 149 -20.11 -19.02 3.37
CA SER A 149 -21.09 -18.42 2.46
C SER A 149 -20.39 -17.54 1.45
N PRO A 150 -20.58 -17.74 0.13
CA PRO A 150 -20.05 -16.85 -0.88
C PRO A 150 -20.44 -15.39 -0.68
N ASN A 151 -21.66 -15.16 -0.19
CA ASN A 151 -22.18 -13.82 0.07
C ASN A 151 -21.56 -13.13 1.29
N LYS A 152 -20.89 -13.88 2.13
CA LYS A 152 -20.21 -13.41 3.36
C LYS A 152 -18.69 -13.57 3.25
N THR A 153 -18.16 -13.73 2.03
CA THR A 153 -16.73 -13.90 1.79
C THR A 153 -16.24 -12.80 0.88
N LEU A 154 -15.23 -12.07 1.35
CA LEU A 154 -14.55 -11.02 0.62
C LEU A 154 -13.09 -11.41 0.40
N VAL A 155 -12.63 -11.33 -0.84
CA VAL A 155 -11.22 -11.42 -1.18
C VAL A 155 -10.71 -10.01 -1.46
N ILE A 156 -9.72 -9.59 -0.71
CA ILE A 156 -9.00 -8.33 -0.91
C ILE A 156 -7.66 -8.67 -1.55
N TYR A 157 -7.37 -8.04 -2.68
CA TYR A 157 -6.06 -8.10 -3.31
C TYR A 157 -5.34 -6.78 -3.04
N LEU A 158 -4.35 -6.83 -2.15
CA LEU A 158 -3.57 -5.68 -1.72
C LEU A 158 -2.33 -5.53 -2.60
N HIS A 159 -2.28 -4.46 -3.39
CA HIS A 159 -1.18 -4.20 -4.32
C HIS A 159 -0.82 -2.70 -4.36
N PRO A 160 0.47 -2.30 -4.44
CA PRO A 160 0.88 -0.89 -4.47
C PRO A 160 0.22 -0.06 -5.58
N ASN A 161 0.10 -0.64 -6.77
CA ASN A 161 -0.36 0.03 -7.99
C ASN A 161 -1.81 -0.25 -8.35
N GLU A 162 -2.63 -0.79 -7.43
CA GLU A 162 -4.02 -1.13 -7.70
C GLU A 162 -4.18 -1.98 -8.98
N ILE A 163 -3.37 -3.04 -9.08
CA ILE A 163 -3.43 -4.03 -10.16
C ILE A 163 -4.27 -5.21 -9.69
N ASP A 164 -5.07 -5.78 -10.59
CA ASP A 164 -5.81 -7.00 -10.30
C ASP A 164 -4.91 -8.23 -10.32
N PRO A 165 -5.30 -9.30 -9.61
CA PRO A 165 -4.62 -10.58 -9.73
C PRO A 165 -4.68 -11.09 -11.17
N SER A 166 -3.59 -11.68 -11.60
CA SER A 166 -3.53 -12.29 -12.94
C SER A 166 -4.47 -13.50 -13.05
N GLU A 167 -4.85 -13.86 -14.27
CA GLU A 167 -5.70 -15.04 -14.53
C GLU A 167 -5.12 -16.33 -13.93
N VAL A 168 -3.82 -16.40 -13.76
CA VAL A 168 -3.13 -17.55 -13.15
C VAL A 168 -3.63 -17.82 -11.73
N SER A 169 -3.97 -16.79 -10.96
CA SER A 169 -4.51 -16.91 -9.61
C SER A 169 -5.85 -17.65 -9.52
N PHE A 170 -6.57 -17.71 -10.65
CA PHE A 170 -7.88 -18.36 -10.75
C PHE A 170 -7.83 -19.74 -11.42
N GLY A 171 -6.64 -20.22 -11.80
CA GLY A 171 -6.41 -21.54 -12.42
C GLY A 171 -6.33 -21.50 -13.94
N LYS A 172 -5.45 -22.36 -14.51
CA LYS A 172 -5.11 -22.37 -15.95
C LYS A 172 -5.94 -23.34 -16.81
N THR A 173 -6.66 -24.31 -16.21
CA THR A 173 -7.28 -25.45 -16.94
C THR A 173 -8.76 -25.60 -16.57
N SER A 174 -9.36 -26.73 -16.99
CA SER A 174 -10.77 -27.08 -16.72
C SER A 174 -11.16 -26.81 -15.26
N GLY A 175 -12.23 -26.05 -15.05
CA GLY A 175 -12.62 -25.56 -13.74
C GLY A 175 -11.99 -24.21 -13.35
N LYS A 176 -11.50 -23.44 -14.34
CA LYS A 176 -11.00 -22.07 -14.13
C LYS A 176 -12.10 -21.20 -13.52
N TRP A 177 -11.73 -20.46 -12.51
CA TRP A 177 -12.56 -19.37 -12.01
C TRP A 177 -12.14 -18.07 -12.70
N TYR A 178 -12.91 -17.01 -12.54
CA TYR A 178 -12.59 -15.71 -13.12
C TYR A 178 -13.07 -14.56 -12.27
N LEU A 179 -12.46 -13.40 -12.44
CA LEU A 179 -12.87 -12.16 -11.83
C LEU A 179 -13.90 -11.47 -12.74
N ASP A 180 -15.12 -11.36 -12.27
CA ASP A 180 -16.20 -10.63 -12.92
C ASP A 180 -16.25 -9.20 -12.40
N LYS A 181 -16.06 -8.24 -13.31
CA LYS A 181 -16.09 -6.79 -13.03
C LYS A 181 -17.24 -6.07 -13.75
N ASP A 182 -18.00 -6.78 -14.56
CA ASP A 182 -19.06 -6.19 -15.40
C ASP A 182 -20.36 -5.94 -14.62
N GLY A 183 -20.47 -6.51 -13.42
CA GLY A 183 -21.61 -6.31 -12.52
C GLY A 183 -21.49 -5.05 -11.67
N GLN A 184 -22.55 -4.75 -10.90
CA GLN A 184 -22.53 -3.68 -9.90
C GLN A 184 -21.41 -3.84 -8.86
N TYR A 185 -21.01 -5.09 -8.58
CA TYR A 185 -19.96 -5.45 -7.64
C TYR A 185 -19.01 -6.45 -8.25
N CYS A 186 -17.72 -6.28 -8.01
CA CYS A 186 -16.72 -7.24 -8.45
C CYS A 186 -16.87 -8.56 -7.68
N ALA A 187 -16.85 -9.68 -8.39
CA ALA A 187 -17.02 -11.00 -7.82
C ALA A 187 -16.10 -12.04 -8.46
N ILE A 188 -15.68 -13.02 -7.68
CA ILE A 188 -14.99 -14.21 -8.16
C ILE A 188 -16.04 -15.26 -8.45
N ARG A 189 -16.06 -15.76 -9.69
CA ARG A 189 -17.05 -16.74 -10.16
C ARG A 189 -16.38 -18.03 -10.63
N ASP A 190 -17.13 -19.13 -10.51
CA ASP A 190 -16.77 -20.40 -11.18
C ASP A 190 -17.20 -20.41 -12.64
N ASN A 191 -16.85 -21.48 -13.38
CA ASN A 191 -17.20 -21.65 -14.79
C ASN A 191 -18.73 -21.68 -15.06
N GLY A 192 -19.53 -22.00 -14.06
CA GLY A 192 -20.98 -21.97 -14.13
C GLY A 192 -21.58 -20.59 -13.87
N GLY A 193 -20.74 -19.56 -13.64
CA GLY A 193 -21.17 -18.21 -13.31
C GLY A 193 -21.58 -18.01 -11.86
N ASN A 194 -21.42 -19.02 -10.99
CA ASN A 194 -21.79 -18.92 -9.58
C ASN A 194 -20.77 -18.09 -8.81
N ILE A 195 -21.24 -17.14 -7.99
CA ILE A 195 -20.37 -16.36 -7.09
C ILE A 195 -19.73 -17.29 -6.06
N LYS A 196 -18.42 -17.18 -5.90
CA LYS A 196 -17.62 -17.86 -4.87
C LYS A 196 -17.16 -16.91 -3.78
N ALA A 197 -16.88 -15.67 -4.10
CA ALA A 197 -16.58 -14.61 -3.15
C ALA A 197 -16.81 -13.26 -3.83
N TYR A 198 -16.97 -12.21 -3.03
CA TYR A 198 -16.80 -10.84 -3.54
C TYR A 198 -15.34 -10.46 -3.56
N TYR A 199 -15.02 -9.44 -4.34
CA TYR A 199 -13.65 -9.02 -4.58
C TYR A 199 -13.51 -7.51 -4.33
N PHE A 200 -12.40 -7.13 -3.72
CA PHE A 200 -12.02 -5.73 -3.55
C PHE A 200 -10.52 -5.53 -3.86
N GLN A 201 -10.22 -4.62 -4.76
CA GLN A 201 -8.87 -4.19 -5.05
C GLN A 201 -8.48 -3.12 -4.05
N MET A 202 -7.44 -3.36 -3.25
CA MET A 202 -6.98 -2.46 -2.22
C MET A 202 -5.58 -1.96 -2.52
N SER A 203 -5.34 -0.67 -2.32
CA SER A 203 -4.00 -0.11 -2.42
C SER A 203 -3.32 0.03 -1.06
N TYR A 204 -2.01 0.14 -1.06
CA TYR A 204 -1.27 0.51 0.15
C TYR A 204 -1.55 1.95 0.63
N LYS A 205 -2.02 2.83 -0.26
CA LYS A 205 -2.56 4.14 0.13
C LYS A 205 -3.80 4.00 1.01
N TRP A 206 -4.65 3.02 0.69
CA TRP A 206 -5.83 2.70 1.50
C TRP A 206 -5.40 2.23 2.90
N ILE A 207 -4.41 1.34 3.00
CA ILE A 207 -3.83 0.86 4.27
C ILE A 207 -3.23 2.05 5.05
N LYS A 208 -2.46 2.92 4.39
CA LYS A 208 -1.90 4.13 5.02
C LYS A 208 -2.99 4.99 5.65
N CYS A 209 -4.06 5.30 4.91
CA CYS A 209 -5.17 6.10 5.43
C CYS A 209 -5.89 5.43 6.61
N TRP A 210 -5.98 4.10 6.63
CA TRP A 210 -6.51 3.37 7.77
C TRP A 210 -5.60 3.53 8.99
N ILE A 211 -4.30 3.32 8.86
CA ILE A 211 -3.32 3.47 9.94
C ILE A 211 -3.28 4.92 10.46
N GLU A 212 -3.35 5.92 9.59
CA GLU A 212 -3.46 7.33 9.99
C GLU A 212 -4.73 7.59 10.83
N SER A 213 -5.83 6.90 10.53
CA SER A 213 -7.05 6.96 11.33
C SER A 213 -6.86 6.32 12.71
N CYS A 214 -6.10 5.23 12.79
CA CYS A 214 -5.72 4.60 14.07
C CYS A 214 -4.87 5.54 14.92
N ILE A 215 -3.86 6.19 14.32
CA ILE A 215 -3.01 7.16 15.01
C ILE A 215 -3.85 8.32 15.54
N LYS A 216 -4.70 8.93 14.71
CA LYS A 216 -5.59 10.02 15.12
C LYS A 216 -6.49 9.64 16.29
N TRP A 217 -6.96 8.39 16.32
CA TRP A 217 -7.75 7.90 17.44
C TRP A 217 -6.89 7.76 18.70
N LEU A 218 -5.69 7.18 18.62
CA LEU A 218 -4.76 7.04 19.74
C LEU A 218 -4.35 8.41 20.31
N GLU A 219 -4.02 9.37 19.47
CA GLU A 219 -3.65 10.73 19.88
C GLU A 219 -4.74 11.40 20.72
N LYS A 220 -6.02 11.19 20.38
CA LYS A 220 -7.13 11.68 21.19
C LYS A 220 -7.20 11.00 22.56
N GLN A 221 -6.82 9.72 22.67
CA GLN A 221 -6.78 9.03 23.95
C GLN A 221 -5.62 9.53 24.83
N THR A 222 -4.47 9.85 24.22
CA THR A 222 -3.29 10.32 24.95
C THR A 222 -3.42 11.75 25.48
N GLN A 223 -4.28 12.58 24.89
CA GLN A 223 -4.55 13.93 25.38
C GLN A 223 -5.17 13.94 26.78
N SER A 224 -5.83 12.88 27.18
CA SER A 224 -6.49 12.77 28.49
C SER A 224 -5.62 12.14 29.58
N LYS A 225 -4.55 11.43 29.22
CA LYS A 225 -3.61 10.76 30.14
C LYS A 225 -2.25 10.58 29.46
N ILE A 226 -1.16 10.83 30.19
CA ILE A 226 0.18 10.47 29.74
C ILE A 226 0.28 8.93 29.82
N ASP A 227 0.07 8.26 28.69
CA ASP A 227 0.20 6.81 28.58
C ASP A 227 1.40 6.46 27.70
N ASN A 228 2.47 6.00 28.33
CA ASN A 228 3.70 5.61 27.64
C ASN A 228 3.49 4.40 26.71
N GLY A 229 2.48 3.56 26.98
CA GLY A 229 2.15 2.41 26.13
C GLY A 229 1.56 2.85 24.78
N LEU A 230 0.60 3.77 24.80
CA LEU A 230 -0.01 4.30 23.56
C LEU A 230 1.01 5.04 22.68
N ASN A 231 1.93 5.79 23.29
CA ASN A 231 2.99 6.48 22.56
C ASN A 231 3.92 5.51 21.83
N LYS A 232 4.20 4.32 22.37
CA LYS A 232 4.98 3.27 21.71
C LYS A 232 4.24 2.72 20.48
N ILE A 233 2.93 2.54 20.57
CA ILE A 233 2.11 2.09 19.47
C ILE A 233 2.11 3.16 18.37
N ILE A 234 1.86 4.43 18.71
CA ILE A 234 1.91 5.56 17.77
C ILE A 234 3.27 5.62 17.07
N PHE A 235 4.36 5.45 17.80
CA PHE A 235 5.71 5.42 17.22
C PHE A 235 5.84 4.28 16.19
N GLY A 236 5.45 3.05 16.53
CA GLY A 236 5.50 1.91 15.63
C GLY A 236 4.65 2.09 14.37
N LEU A 237 3.45 2.66 14.50
CA LEU A 237 2.57 2.98 13.38
C LEU A 237 3.18 4.04 12.46
N ASN A 238 3.79 5.10 13.01
CA ASN A 238 4.48 6.12 12.22
C ASN A 238 5.67 5.54 11.47
N GLN A 239 6.46 4.67 12.10
CA GLN A 239 7.55 3.95 11.43
C GLN A 239 7.05 3.15 10.22
N TYR A 240 5.89 2.49 10.34
CA TYR A 240 5.30 1.75 9.24
C TYR A 240 4.75 2.67 8.14
N ILE A 241 4.11 3.79 8.48
CA ILE A 241 3.68 4.82 7.50
C ILE A 241 4.86 5.33 6.67
N GLU A 242 6.02 5.56 7.30
CA GLU A 242 7.23 5.96 6.59
C GLU A 242 7.64 4.93 5.54
N ILE A 243 7.64 3.65 5.90
CA ILE A 243 7.94 2.56 4.97
C ILE A 243 6.92 2.52 3.82
N LEU A 244 5.63 2.67 4.12
CA LEU A 244 4.61 2.72 3.07
C LEU A 244 4.85 3.88 2.11
N LYS A 245 5.15 5.07 2.61
CA LYS A 245 5.44 6.25 1.78
C LYS A 245 6.68 6.05 0.92
N TRP A 246 7.75 5.54 1.49
CA TRP A 246 9.06 5.52 0.83
C TRP A 246 9.23 4.39 -0.16
N TYR A 247 8.89 3.18 0.23
CA TYR A 247 9.23 1.99 -0.54
C TYR A 247 8.06 1.42 -1.32
N ILE A 248 6.83 1.71 -0.91
CA ILE A 248 5.66 1.01 -1.45
C ILE A 248 4.78 1.94 -2.28
N THR A 249 4.40 3.12 -1.77
CA THR A 249 3.52 4.04 -2.51
C THR A 249 4.28 5.08 -3.33
N GLY A 250 5.59 5.17 -3.12
CA GLY A 250 6.43 6.17 -3.78
C GLY A 250 6.05 7.61 -3.45
N GLU A 251 5.35 7.82 -2.33
CA GLU A 251 5.01 9.15 -1.81
C GLU A 251 6.18 9.75 -1.02
N TRP A 252 7.38 9.46 -1.47
CA TRP A 252 8.57 9.88 -0.77
C TRP A 252 8.79 11.38 -0.90
N GLU A 253 8.62 12.07 0.21
CA GLU A 253 9.10 13.43 0.45
C GLU A 253 10.34 13.38 1.35
N GLN A 254 11.43 12.75 0.95
CA GLN A 254 12.70 13.33 1.33
C GLN A 254 12.83 14.56 0.45
N ASN A 255 12.68 15.72 1.05
CA ASN A 255 13.09 16.95 0.45
C ASN A 255 14.60 16.86 0.20
N ASP A 256 14.95 16.35 -0.96
CA ASP A 256 16.27 16.59 -1.52
C ASP A 256 16.17 17.88 -2.33
N PRO A 257 16.53 19.03 -1.75
CA PRO A 257 16.39 20.32 -2.41
C PRO A 257 17.15 20.37 -3.74
N VAL A 258 18.21 19.57 -3.89
CA VAL A 258 18.96 19.46 -5.14
C VAL A 258 18.13 18.73 -6.19
N ALA A 259 17.53 17.59 -5.82
CA ALA A 259 16.67 16.85 -6.75
C ALA A 259 15.40 17.65 -7.10
N GLU A 260 14.77 18.32 -6.12
CA GLU A 260 13.62 19.20 -6.36
C GLU A 260 13.96 20.29 -7.39
N PHE A 261 15.04 21.04 -7.15
CA PHE A 261 15.50 22.11 -8.02
C PHE A 261 15.78 21.61 -9.46
N ILE A 262 16.42 20.44 -9.58
CA ILE A 262 16.75 19.90 -10.91
C ILE A 262 15.52 19.44 -11.67
N VAL A 263 14.56 18.80 -11.02
CA VAL A 263 13.35 18.29 -11.70
C VAL A 263 12.28 19.34 -11.95
N GLU A 264 12.43 20.54 -11.39
CA GLU A 264 11.47 21.64 -11.50
C GLU A 264 11.15 22.00 -12.96
N ASN A 265 12.16 21.99 -13.82
CA ASN A 265 11.97 22.30 -15.23
C ASN A 265 13.00 21.60 -16.14
N ASN A 266 12.67 21.50 -17.42
CA ASN A 266 13.50 20.83 -18.43
C ASN A 266 14.87 21.49 -18.65
N GLU A 267 15.02 22.77 -18.37
CA GLU A 267 16.28 23.49 -18.54
C GLU A 267 17.27 23.10 -17.44
N ASN A 268 16.82 23.03 -16.19
CA ASN A 268 17.60 22.55 -15.07
C ASN A 268 18.05 21.09 -15.28
N GLN A 269 17.15 20.23 -15.78
CA GLN A 269 17.46 18.82 -16.08
C GLN A 269 18.57 18.70 -17.14
N LYS A 270 18.50 19.51 -18.21
CA LYS A 270 19.53 19.52 -19.26
C LYS A 270 20.87 20.00 -18.72
N MET A 271 20.91 21.05 -17.91
CA MET A 271 22.15 21.55 -17.30
C MET A 271 22.77 20.55 -16.33
N ALA A 272 21.94 19.87 -15.52
CA ALA A 272 22.42 18.81 -14.63
C ALA A 272 23.00 17.63 -15.41
N LEU A 273 22.35 17.21 -16.51
CA LEU A 273 22.87 16.15 -17.38
C LEU A 273 24.21 16.54 -18.01
N GLU A 274 24.37 17.78 -18.45
CA GLU A 274 25.61 18.30 -19.00
C GLU A 274 26.74 18.28 -17.96
N ILE A 275 26.46 18.64 -16.70
CA ILE A 275 27.41 18.55 -15.59
C ILE A 275 27.84 17.10 -15.37
N MET A 276 26.89 16.17 -15.36
CA MET A 276 27.17 14.74 -15.14
C MET A 276 28.04 14.16 -16.27
N GLN A 277 27.75 14.51 -17.52
CA GLN A 277 28.50 14.02 -18.68
C GLN A 277 29.93 14.57 -18.76
N ASN A 278 30.09 15.84 -18.46
CA ASN A 278 31.38 16.54 -18.61
C ASN A 278 32.23 16.49 -17.34
N GLN A 279 31.67 16.09 -16.21
CA GLN A 279 32.29 16.06 -14.88
C GLN A 279 32.93 17.43 -14.50
N ASN A 280 32.36 18.50 -15.00
CA ASN A 280 32.92 19.86 -14.84
C ASN A 280 31.80 20.92 -14.79
N PRO A 281 31.80 21.88 -13.85
CA PRO A 281 32.81 22.02 -12.75
C PRO A 281 32.71 20.86 -11.74
N LYS A 282 33.84 20.45 -11.16
CA LYS A 282 33.94 19.29 -10.26
C LYS A 282 33.05 19.41 -9.00
N ASP A 283 32.99 20.61 -8.43
CA ASP A 283 32.15 20.92 -7.26
C ASP A 283 30.65 20.73 -7.56
N LEU A 284 30.17 21.23 -8.69
CA LEU A 284 28.80 21.06 -9.12
C LEU A 284 28.49 19.60 -9.53
N HIS A 285 29.47 18.92 -10.14
CA HIS A 285 29.36 17.50 -10.47
C HIS A 285 29.13 16.66 -9.22
N GLU A 286 29.86 16.90 -8.13
CA GLU A 286 29.71 16.17 -6.89
C GLU A 286 28.30 16.41 -6.25
N ILE A 287 27.83 17.65 -6.28
CA ILE A 287 26.47 17.99 -5.81
C ILE A 287 25.39 17.21 -6.58
N VAL A 288 25.44 17.27 -7.92
CA VAL A 288 24.46 16.59 -8.77
C VAL A 288 24.56 15.08 -8.63
N LYS A 289 25.79 14.54 -8.57
CA LYS A 289 26.05 13.10 -8.43
C LYS A 289 25.46 12.53 -7.14
N ASN A 290 25.60 13.23 -6.01
CA ASN A 290 25.08 12.78 -4.72
C ASN A 290 23.54 12.71 -4.67
N SER A 291 22.85 13.45 -5.54
CA SER A 291 21.39 13.43 -5.67
C SER A 291 20.91 12.71 -6.93
N TRP A 292 21.82 12.12 -7.73
CA TRP A 292 21.50 11.61 -9.07
C TRP A 292 20.44 10.53 -9.11
N ASP A 293 20.50 9.56 -8.22
CA ASP A 293 19.52 8.48 -8.17
C ASP A 293 18.12 9.03 -7.89
N LYS A 294 18.00 9.99 -6.99
CA LYS A 294 16.74 10.66 -6.67
C LYS A 294 16.20 11.52 -7.81
N ILE A 295 17.11 12.18 -8.54
CA ILE A 295 16.76 12.94 -9.74
C ILE A 295 16.16 12.00 -10.79
N CYS A 296 16.84 10.89 -11.07
CA CYS A 296 16.37 9.88 -12.03
C CYS A 296 15.01 9.30 -11.64
N GLU A 297 14.83 8.94 -10.39
CA GLU A 297 13.57 8.43 -9.85
C GLU A 297 12.40 9.42 -10.06
N LYS A 298 12.63 10.69 -9.73
CA LYS A 298 11.61 11.74 -9.90
C LYS A 298 11.27 12.01 -11.36
N ILE A 299 12.27 12.04 -12.25
CA ILE A 299 12.04 12.20 -13.70
C ILE A 299 11.19 11.04 -14.24
N VAL A 300 11.53 9.80 -13.90
CA VAL A 300 10.77 8.61 -14.34
C VAL A 300 9.33 8.65 -13.80
N LYS A 301 9.16 9.02 -12.54
CA LYS A 301 7.83 9.15 -11.91
C LYS A 301 6.98 10.23 -12.59
N ASN A 302 7.55 11.38 -12.88
CA ASN A 302 6.85 12.47 -13.57
C ASN A 302 6.44 12.05 -14.98
N PHE A 303 7.33 11.41 -15.73
CA PHE A 303 7.04 10.89 -17.07
C PHE A 303 5.92 9.86 -17.05
N TYR A 304 5.94 8.93 -16.09
CA TYR A 304 4.89 7.91 -15.95
C TYR A 304 3.53 8.53 -15.60
N ASN A 305 3.50 9.51 -14.73
CA ASN A 305 2.28 10.22 -14.35
C ASN A 305 1.68 11.00 -15.53
N ASP A 306 2.53 11.65 -16.32
CA ASP A 306 2.09 12.39 -17.53
C ASP A 306 1.53 11.44 -18.59
N LEU A 307 2.16 10.27 -18.76
CA LEU A 307 1.69 9.23 -19.66
C LEU A 307 0.30 8.72 -19.23
N LEU A 308 0.12 8.40 -17.94
CA LEU A 308 -1.16 7.96 -17.38
C LEU A 308 -2.26 9.03 -17.54
N GLN A 309 -1.93 10.29 -17.31
CA GLN A 309 -2.87 11.40 -17.49
C GLN A 309 -3.30 11.53 -18.95
N THR A 310 -2.36 11.37 -19.89
CA THR A 310 -2.63 11.42 -21.32
C THR A 310 -3.51 10.25 -21.75
N PHE A 311 -3.25 9.04 -21.28
CA PHE A 311 -4.11 7.87 -21.52
C PHE A 311 -5.52 8.06 -20.97
N LYS A 312 -5.65 8.54 -19.71
CA LYS A 312 -6.96 8.81 -19.10
C LYS A 312 -7.77 9.85 -19.88
N LYS A 313 -7.12 10.89 -20.42
CA LYS A 313 -7.75 11.88 -21.30
C LYS A 313 -8.17 11.26 -22.63
N GLY A 314 -7.32 10.46 -23.25
CA GLY A 314 -7.63 9.73 -24.51
C GLY A 314 -8.81 8.79 -24.36
N VAL A 315 -8.88 8.01 -23.29
CA VAL A 315 -10.01 7.09 -23.01
C VAL A 315 -11.31 7.85 -22.75
N LYS A 316 -11.28 9.04 -22.11
CA LYS A 316 -12.48 9.88 -21.93
C LYS A 316 -13.01 10.39 -23.26
N ILE A 317 -12.15 10.78 -24.20
CA ILE A 317 -12.55 11.25 -25.54
C ILE A 317 -13.21 10.10 -26.34
N ILE A 318 -12.65 8.90 -26.30
CA ILE A 318 -13.21 7.73 -27.01
C ILE A 318 -14.57 7.30 -26.44
N LYS A 319 -14.81 7.48 -25.13
CA LYS A 319 -16.11 7.18 -24.50
C LYS A 319 -17.18 8.27 -24.73
N SER A 320 -16.80 9.43 -25.25
CA SER A 320 -17.71 10.55 -25.55
C SER A 320 -18.07 10.64 -27.05
N LEU A 321 -17.48 9.81 -27.89
CA LEU A 321 -17.80 9.55 -29.28
C LEU A 321 -18.70 8.32 -29.41
#